data_eb32c22a1c4a9ec2f3c93f1a2db6c7bb
#
_entry.id   eb32c22a1c4a9ec2f3c93f1a2db6c7bb
#
_cell.length_a   1.000
_cell.length_b   1.000
_cell.length_c   1.000
_cell.angle_alpha   90.00
_cell.angle_beta   90.00
_cell.angle_gamma   90.00
#
_symmetry.space_group_name_H-M   'P 1'
#
loop_
_entity.id
_entity.type
_entity.pdbx_description
1 polymer ?
#
loop_
_entity_poly.entity_id
_entity_poly.type
_entity_poly.pdbx_seq_one_letter_code
_entity_poly.pdbx_strand_id
1 'polypeptide(L)'
;FVECLIKAGIKIQKEKRKVLEITRAVNYTNSYRDIDIHVIPSDRFRITFMVEYPLPALGTQYEAIYNMEEDFSFEVAPARTFCFLSEVEMLKEQGLIKGGGLDNAVVIIDKEIDSIEMDRLKDLFGIETNIIQGANGILNGKVLRFKNEPVRHKTLDLIGDLALLGFPIKGHVTAARAGHASNV
;
A
#
# COMPACT_ATOMS: atom_id res chain seq x y z
N PHE A 1 -8.56 6.83 -11.06
CA PHE A 1 -8.74 5.69 -11.96
C PHE A 1 -10.12 5.08 -11.82
N VAL A 2 -10.57 4.65 -10.62
CA VAL A 2 -11.90 4.01 -10.40
C VAL A 2 -13.03 4.87 -10.95
N GLU A 3 -13.08 6.16 -10.63
CA GLU A 3 -14.09 7.09 -11.12
C GLU A 3 -14.10 7.20 -12.66
N CYS A 4 -12.92 7.22 -13.29
CA CYS A 4 -12.82 7.26 -14.75
C CYS A 4 -13.38 5.99 -15.39
N LEU A 5 -13.09 4.81 -14.80
CA LEU A 5 -13.63 3.55 -15.28
C LEU A 5 -15.15 3.47 -15.11
N ILE A 6 -15.68 3.93 -13.98
CA ILE A 6 -17.12 4.00 -13.75
C ILE A 6 -17.80 4.93 -14.78
N LYS A 7 -17.21 6.12 -15.03
CA LYS A 7 -17.71 7.08 -16.03
C LYS A 7 -17.66 6.53 -17.46
N ALA A 8 -16.62 5.73 -17.77
CA ALA A 8 -16.50 5.07 -19.08
C ALA A 8 -17.55 3.98 -19.30
N GLY A 9 -18.14 3.50 -18.22
CA GLY A 9 -19.13 2.44 -18.21
C GLY A 9 -18.51 1.04 -18.08
N ILE A 10 -19.13 0.23 -17.23
CA ILE A 10 -18.73 -1.16 -17.00
C ILE A 10 -19.83 -2.06 -17.55
N LYS A 11 -19.48 -2.93 -18.52
CA LYS A 11 -20.41 -3.92 -19.08
C LYS A 11 -20.15 -5.26 -18.42
N ILE A 12 -21.16 -5.76 -17.70
CA ILE A 12 -21.14 -7.11 -17.15
C ILE A 12 -21.30 -8.10 -18.30
N GLN A 13 -20.30 -8.98 -18.47
CA GLN A 13 -20.31 -10.02 -19.49
C GLN A 13 -21.13 -11.24 -19.02
N LYS A 14 -21.68 -11.98 -19.98
CA LYS A 14 -22.45 -13.21 -19.69
C LYS A 14 -21.55 -14.44 -19.49
N GLU A 15 -20.32 -14.37 -19.99
CA GLU A 15 -19.34 -15.46 -19.87
C GLU A 15 -18.90 -15.63 -18.43
N LYS A 16 -18.89 -16.88 -17.97
CA LYS A 16 -18.42 -17.22 -16.61
C LYS A 16 -16.89 -17.13 -16.56
N ARG A 17 -16.37 -16.39 -15.60
CA ARG A 17 -14.93 -16.34 -15.32
C ARG A 17 -14.52 -17.52 -14.44
N LYS A 18 -13.38 -18.14 -14.75
CA LYS A 18 -12.76 -19.13 -13.86
C LYS A 18 -12.29 -18.42 -12.58
N VAL A 19 -12.46 -19.08 -11.45
CA VAL A 19 -12.09 -18.58 -10.12
C VAL A 19 -11.16 -19.59 -9.47
N LEU A 20 -10.11 -19.11 -8.83
CA LEU A 20 -9.25 -19.92 -7.99
C LEU A 20 -9.90 -20.07 -6.61
N GLU A 21 -10.48 -21.22 -6.32
CA GLU A 21 -11.09 -21.49 -5.01
C GLU A 21 -10.07 -22.14 -4.09
N ILE A 22 -9.89 -21.53 -2.92
CA ILE A 22 -9.03 -22.05 -1.86
C ILE A 22 -9.83 -23.11 -1.08
N THR A 23 -9.42 -24.38 -1.21
CA THR A 23 -10.12 -25.53 -0.60
C THR A 23 -9.46 -26.02 0.67
N ARG A 24 -8.22 -25.60 0.96
CA ARG A 24 -7.46 -25.91 2.18
C ARG A 24 -6.58 -24.74 2.57
N ALA A 25 -6.17 -24.69 3.84
CA ALA A 25 -5.22 -23.68 4.30
C ALA A 25 -3.86 -23.83 3.60
N VAL A 26 -3.30 -22.68 3.20
CA VAL A 26 -1.94 -22.55 2.67
C VAL A 26 -1.23 -21.49 3.50
N ASN A 27 0.00 -21.79 3.92
CA ASN A 27 0.78 -20.91 4.77
C ASN A 27 2.15 -20.66 4.15
N TYR A 28 2.60 -19.41 4.24
CA TYR A 28 3.96 -19.01 3.92
C TYR A 28 4.52 -18.22 5.09
N THR A 29 5.70 -18.59 5.57
CA THR A 29 6.39 -17.92 6.68
C THR A 29 7.83 -17.66 6.29
N ASN A 30 8.31 -16.45 6.53
CA ASN A 30 9.71 -16.08 6.39
C ASN A 30 10.23 -15.53 7.72
N SER A 31 10.83 -16.39 8.52
CA SER A 31 11.32 -16.03 9.86
C SER A 31 12.42 -14.96 9.86
N TYR A 32 13.19 -14.86 8.77
CA TYR A 32 14.27 -13.87 8.66
C TYR A 32 13.72 -12.44 8.50
N ARG A 33 12.57 -12.31 7.80
CA ARG A 33 11.89 -11.03 7.56
C ARG A 33 10.65 -10.85 8.42
N ASP A 34 10.37 -11.81 9.28
CA ASP A 34 9.20 -11.83 10.17
C ASP A 34 7.88 -11.66 9.38
N ILE A 35 7.80 -12.35 8.23
CA ILE A 35 6.64 -12.31 7.34
C ILE A 35 5.81 -13.57 7.54
N ASP A 36 4.49 -13.39 7.68
CA ASP A 36 3.51 -14.46 7.69
C ASP A 36 2.38 -14.17 6.71
N ILE A 37 2.06 -15.17 5.87
CA ILE A 37 0.91 -15.13 4.98
C ILE A 37 0.13 -16.43 5.15
N HIS A 38 -1.15 -16.32 5.47
CA HIS A 38 -2.07 -17.43 5.60
C HIS A 38 -3.24 -17.24 4.64
N VAL A 39 -3.55 -18.28 3.89
CA VAL A 39 -4.69 -18.28 2.98
C VAL A 39 -5.62 -19.42 3.39
N ILE A 40 -6.86 -19.10 3.70
CA ILE A 40 -7.85 -20.07 4.18
C ILE A 40 -9.09 -20.04 3.28
N PRO A 41 -9.87 -21.15 3.25
CA PRO A 41 -11.13 -21.19 2.55
C PRO A 41 -12.10 -20.06 2.99
N SER A 42 -12.78 -19.46 2.03
CA SER A 42 -13.80 -18.44 2.27
C SER A 42 -14.79 -18.45 1.11
N ASP A 43 -16.01 -18.01 1.36
CA ASP A 43 -17.09 -17.88 0.37
C ASP A 43 -16.86 -16.76 -0.66
N ARG A 44 -15.95 -15.83 -0.35
CA ARG A 44 -15.58 -14.69 -1.22
C ARG A 44 -14.12 -14.29 -0.99
N PHE A 45 -13.63 -13.35 -1.79
CA PHE A 45 -12.29 -12.80 -1.59
C PHE A 45 -12.29 -11.83 -0.42
N ARG A 46 -11.45 -12.13 0.57
CA ARG A 46 -11.24 -11.31 1.78
C ARG A 46 -9.76 -11.11 2.01
N ILE A 47 -9.41 -9.98 2.58
CA ILE A 47 -8.03 -9.69 2.99
C ILE A 47 -8.03 -9.15 4.40
N THR A 48 -7.07 -9.60 5.20
CA THR A 48 -6.63 -8.96 6.44
C THR A 48 -5.14 -8.69 6.34
N PHE A 49 -4.72 -7.45 6.49
CA PHE A 49 -3.32 -7.07 6.40
C PHE A 49 -2.87 -6.36 7.67
N MET A 50 -1.70 -6.71 8.18
CA MET A 50 -1.04 -6.06 9.31
C MET A 50 0.36 -5.59 8.89
N VAL A 51 0.71 -4.38 9.29
CA VAL A 51 2.07 -3.85 9.21
C VAL A 51 2.52 -3.43 10.60
N GLU A 52 3.82 -3.49 10.83
CA GLU A 52 4.46 -3.05 12.06
C GLU A 52 5.75 -2.33 11.71
N TYR A 53 5.87 -1.09 12.15
CA TYR A 53 7.06 -0.28 11.95
C TYR A 53 7.52 0.32 13.28
N PRO A 54 8.84 0.33 13.56
CA PRO A 54 9.39 0.89 14.80
C PRO A 54 9.42 2.42 14.80
N LEU A 55 8.44 3.06 14.16
CA LEU A 55 8.33 4.52 14.00
C LEU A 55 7.01 5.00 14.60
N PRO A 56 7.01 6.01 15.49
CA PRO A 56 5.79 6.53 16.11
C PRO A 56 4.72 6.98 15.11
N ALA A 57 5.14 7.49 13.95
CA ALA A 57 4.22 7.92 12.89
C ALA A 57 3.42 6.79 12.25
N LEU A 58 3.93 5.55 12.31
CA LEU A 58 3.31 4.39 11.70
C LEU A 58 2.81 3.38 12.74
N GLY A 59 3.68 2.93 13.64
CA GLY A 59 3.38 1.91 14.63
C GLY A 59 2.87 0.61 14.02
N THR A 60 2.00 -0.06 14.75
CA THR A 60 1.27 -1.24 14.27
C THR A 60 -0.07 -0.80 13.68
N GLN A 61 -0.34 -1.20 12.45
CA GLN A 61 -1.59 -0.93 11.76
C GLN A 61 -2.15 -2.21 11.17
N TYR A 62 -3.46 -2.30 11.12
CA TYR A 62 -4.14 -3.38 10.42
C TYR A 62 -5.33 -2.84 9.61
N GLU A 63 -5.72 -3.61 8.59
CA GLU A 63 -6.90 -3.40 7.79
C GLU A 63 -7.54 -4.75 7.45
N ALA A 64 -8.85 -4.80 7.43
CA ALA A 64 -9.60 -5.99 7.08
C ALA A 64 -10.73 -5.64 6.10
N ILE A 65 -10.64 -6.18 4.89
CA ILE A 65 -11.63 -6.02 3.82
C ILE A 65 -12.38 -7.33 3.67
N TYR A 66 -13.66 -7.33 4.02
CA TYR A 66 -14.52 -8.51 3.98
C TYR A 66 -15.40 -8.58 2.74
N ASN A 67 -15.68 -7.45 2.12
CA ASN A 67 -16.47 -7.35 0.91
C ASN A 67 -15.71 -6.52 -0.15
N MET A 68 -14.77 -7.17 -0.82
CA MET A 68 -13.86 -6.51 -1.76
C MET A 68 -14.58 -5.72 -2.86
N GLU A 69 -15.70 -6.24 -3.35
CA GLU A 69 -16.45 -5.61 -4.46
C GLU A 69 -17.09 -4.28 -4.04
N GLU A 70 -17.57 -4.19 -2.81
CA GLU A 70 -18.20 -2.97 -2.28
C GLU A 70 -17.18 -2.01 -1.67
N ASP A 71 -16.18 -2.55 -0.95
CA ASP A 71 -15.28 -1.75 -0.11
C ASP A 71 -14.09 -1.18 -0.89
N PHE A 72 -13.65 -1.83 -1.99
CA PHE A 72 -12.43 -1.47 -2.70
C PHE A 72 -12.35 0.02 -3.07
N SER A 73 -13.42 0.57 -3.60
CA SER A 73 -13.44 1.95 -4.12
C SER A 73 -13.30 3.01 -3.02
N PHE A 74 -13.74 2.70 -1.81
CA PHE A 74 -13.80 3.64 -0.70
C PHE A 74 -12.73 3.38 0.35
N GLU A 75 -12.40 2.11 0.58
CA GLU A 75 -11.53 1.72 1.67
C GLU A 75 -10.07 1.49 1.22
N VAL A 76 -9.85 1.11 -0.04
CA VAL A 76 -8.53 0.70 -0.53
C VAL A 76 -7.99 1.64 -1.61
N ALA A 77 -8.75 1.85 -2.68
CA ALA A 77 -8.30 2.60 -3.85
C ALA A 77 -7.83 4.04 -3.56
N PRO A 78 -8.35 4.78 -2.57
CA PRO A 78 -7.88 6.11 -2.25
C PRO A 78 -6.54 6.16 -1.52
N ALA A 79 -6.04 5.04 -0.97
CA ALA A 79 -4.81 5.01 -0.18
C ALA A 79 -3.58 5.32 -1.05
N ARG A 80 -2.82 6.34 -0.66
CA ARG A 80 -1.58 6.74 -1.34
C ARG A 80 -0.43 5.85 -0.94
N THR A 81 0.53 5.69 -1.86
CA THR A 81 1.82 5.07 -1.55
C THR A 81 2.58 5.88 -0.51
N PHE A 82 3.49 5.23 0.19
CA PHE A 82 4.38 5.87 1.13
C PHE A 82 5.81 5.38 0.93
N CYS A 83 6.78 6.18 1.35
CA CYS A 83 8.18 5.82 1.44
C CYS A 83 8.80 6.46 2.67
N PHE A 84 9.96 5.96 3.08
CA PHE A 84 10.75 6.59 4.12
C PHE A 84 11.64 7.69 3.53
N LEU A 85 11.85 8.76 4.30
CA LEU A 85 12.68 9.86 3.87
C LEU A 85 14.11 9.40 3.53
N SER A 86 14.64 8.46 4.31
CA SER A 86 15.97 7.88 4.08
C SER A 86 16.07 7.12 2.73
N GLU A 87 14.97 6.68 2.16
CA GLU A 87 14.94 5.91 0.91
C GLU A 87 14.73 6.78 -0.34
N VAL A 88 14.26 8.02 -0.17
CA VAL A 88 13.81 8.87 -1.29
C VAL A 88 14.90 9.09 -2.34
N GLU A 89 16.13 9.38 -1.92
CA GLU A 89 17.25 9.61 -2.85
C GLU A 89 17.56 8.34 -3.65
N MET A 90 17.72 7.22 -2.98
CA MET A 90 17.99 5.92 -3.60
C MET A 90 16.87 5.54 -4.59
N LEU A 91 15.62 5.71 -4.22
CA LEU A 91 14.48 5.42 -5.08
C LEU A 91 14.46 6.30 -6.34
N LYS A 92 14.89 7.57 -6.21
CA LYS A 92 15.01 8.49 -7.35
C LYS A 92 16.17 8.10 -8.27
N GLU A 93 17.34 7.81 -7.72
CA GLU A 93 18.52 7.36 -8.48
C GLU A 93 18.24 6.07 -9.27
N GLN A 94 17.49 5.15 -8.67
CA GLN A 94 17.06 3.91 -9.32
C GLN A 94 15.90 4.10 -10.33
N GLY A 95 15.40 5.33 -10.49
CA GLY A 95 14.29 5.64 -11.39
C GLY A 95 12.96 5.01 -10.98
N LEU A 96 12.79 4.68 -9.70
CA LEU A 96 11.58 4.07 -9.15
C LEU A 96 10.50 5.12 -8.80
N ILE A 97 10.87 6.42 -8.73
CA ILE A 97 9.94 7.53 -8.50
C ILE A 97 9.65 8.25 -9.83
N LYS A 98 9.14 7.55 -10.84
CA LYS A 98 8.88 8.16 -12.17
C LYS A 98 7.72 9.15 -12.18
N GLY A 99 6.73 8.95 -11.35
CA GLY A 99 5.53 9.80 -11.24
C GLY A 99 5.22 10.15 -9.78
N GLY A 100 6.09 9.78 -8.85
CA GLY A 100 5.96 10.07 -7.43
C GLY A 100 6.33 11.53 -7.13
N GLY A 101 5.48 12.18 -6.36
CA GLY A 101 5.72 13.51 -5.84
C GLY A 101 5.01 13.69 -4.51
N LEU A 102 5.27 14.80 -3.84
CA LEU A 102 4.65 15.07 -2.54
C LEU A 102 3.11 15.17 -2.59
N ASP A 103 2.51 15.24 -3.78
CA ASP A 103 1.05 15.30 -3.93
C ASP A 103 0.39 13.92 -3.91
N ASN A 104 1.08 12.90 -4.41
CA ASN A 104 0.53 11.55 -4.60
C ASN A 104 1.19 10.47 -3.74
N ALA A 105 2.21 10.82 -2.96
CA ALA A 105 2.88 9.95 -2.00
C ALA A 105 2.90 10.57 -0.60
N VAL A 106 3.05 9.72 0.41
CA VAL A 106 3.25 10.09 1.81
C VAL A 106 4.71 9.80 2.15
N VAL A 107 5.48 10.83 2.51
CA VAL A 107 6.88 10.65 2.93
C VAL A 107 6.94 10.65 4.46
N ILE A 108 7.37 9.53 5.01
CA ILE A 108 7.52 9.31 6.45
C ILE A 108 8.91 9.74 6.89
N ILE A 109 9.00 10.56 7.92
CA ILE A 109 10.25 11.06 8.45
C ILE A 109 10.82 10.02 9.42
N ASP A 110 11.91 9.38 9.03
CA ASP A 110 12.60 8.33 9.78
C ASP A 110 14.05 8.74 10.16
N LYS A 111 14.45 9.94 9.80
CA LYS A 111 15.74 10.55 10.15
C LYS A 111 15.57 12.03 10.48
N GLU A 112 16.55 12.60 11.18
CA GLU A 112 16.58 14.04 11.41
C GLU A 112 16.77 14.81 10.09
N ILE A 113 16.11 15.95 9.97
CA ILE A 113 16.21 16.85 8.83
C ILE A 113 16.99 18.09 9.27
N ASP A 114 18.24 18.20 8.86
CA ASP A 114 19.03 19.41 9.01
C ASP A 114 18.83 20.38 7.83
N SER A 115 19.51 21.53 7.85
CA SER A 115 19.41 22.54 6.79
C SER A 115 19.93 22.05 5.44
N ILE A 116 20.93 21.18 5.43
CA ILE A 116 21.52 20.62 4.20
C ILE A 116 20.54 19.64 3.56
N GLU A 117 19.97 18.76 4.36
CA GLU A 117 18.95 17.83 3.91
C GLU A 117 17.70 18.56 3.41
N MET A 118 17.33 19.65 4.07
CA MET A 118 16.19 20.48 3.64
C MET A 118 16.40 21.05 2.23
N ASP A 119 17.58 21.58 1.94
CA ASP A 119 17.89 22.14 0.63
C ASP A 119 17.96 21.05 -0.45
N ARG A 120 18.54 19.88 -0.10
CA ARG A 120 18.54 18.71 -0.99
C ARG A 120 17.12 18.24 -1.35
N LEU A 121 16.22 18.20 -0.37
CA LEU A 121 14.84 17.80 -0.61
C LEU A 121 14.07 18.80 -1.50
N LYS A 122 14.35 20.10 -1.35
CA LYS A 122 13.79 21.13 -2.24
C LYS A 122 14.22 20.90 -3.68
N ASP A 123 15.52 20.70 -3.91
CA ASP A 123 16.06 20.41 -5.25
C ASP A 123 15.48 19.10 -5.81
N LEU A 124 15.39 18.08 -4.96
CA LEU A 124 14.92 16.76 -5.34
C LEU A 124 13.47 16.76 -5.81
N PHE A 125 12.61 17.50 -5.13
CA PHE A 125 11.17 17.60 -5.44
C PHE A 125 10.80 18.83 -6.29
N GLY A 126 11.76 19.69 -6.62
CA GLY A 126 11.52 20.93 -7.35
C GLY A 126 10.61 21.91 -6.60
N ILE A 127 10.80 22.03 -5.27
CA ILE A 127 9.95 22.84 -4.40
C ILE A 127 10.65 24.11 -4.00
N GLU A 128 10.04 25.26 -4.29
CA GLU A 128 10.54 26.59 -3.89
C GLU A 128 10.17 26.95 -2.43
N THR A 129 9.17 26.29 -1.86
CA THR A 129 8.69 26.56 -0.49
C THR A 129 9.47 25.79 0.57
N ASN A 130 9.41 26.27 1.80
CA ASN A 130 10.05 25.56 2.92
C ASN A 130 9.40 24.19 3.14
N ILE A 131 10.25 23.17 3.23
CA ILE A 131 9.84 21.83 3.66
C ILE A 131 9.68 21.88 5.18
N ILE A 132 8.56 21.36 5.68
CA ILE A 132 8.24 21.36 7.10
C ILE A 132 8.30 19.93 7.62
N GLN A 133 9.01 19.73 8.72
CA GLN A 133 8.89 18.50 9.50
C GLN A 133 7.56 18.54 10.24
N GLY A 134 6.59 17.74 9.81
CA GLY A 134 5.30 17.67 10.46
C GLY A 134 5.40 17.03 11.85
N ALA A 135 4.68 17.56 12.82
CA ALA A 135 4.60 17.01 14.18
C ALA A 135 4.04 15.57 14.18
N ASN A 136 3.36 15.18 13.12
CA ASN A 136 2.83 13.82 12.91
C ASN A 136 3.87 12.84 12.31
N GLY A 137 5.13 13.24 12.15
CA GLY A 137 6.17 12.42 11.53
C GLY A 137 6.05 12.27 10.01
N ILE A 138 5.25 13.13 9.37
CA ILE A 138 5.04 13.14 7.92
C ILE A 138 5.59 14.44 7.35
N LEU A 139 6.29 14.33 6.23
CA LEU A 139 6.87 15.48 5.54
C LEU A 139 5.75 16.48 5.15
N ASN A 140 6.00 17.76 5.39
CA ASN A 140 5.05 18.86 5.21
C ASN A 140 3.77 18.76 6.04
N GLY A 141 3.76 17.96 7.11
CA GLY A 141 2.59 17.79 7.98
C GLY A 141 1.36 17.28 7.24
N LYS A 142 1.56 16.56 6.13
CA LYS A 142 0.48 16.10 5.26
C LYS A 142 -0.53 15.25 6.02
N VAL A 143 -1.79 15.57 5.88
CA VAL A 143 -2.86 14.80 6.50
C VAL A 143 -3.07 13.51 5.72
N LEU A 144 -3.14 12.39 6.44
CA LEU A 144 -3.50 11.09 5.89
C LEU A 144 -4.99 11.06 5.51
N ARG A 145 -5.33 10.38 4.43
CA ARG A 145 -6.73 10.15 4.01
C ARG A 145 -7.44 9.20 4.97
N PHE A 146 -6.69 8.27 5.57
CA PHE A 146 -7.13 7.35 6.62
C PHE A 146 -6.09 7.31 7.72
N LYS A 147 -6.49 7.09 8.96
CA LYS A 147 -5.53 6.95 10.08
C LYS A 147 -4.52 5.84 9.84
N ASN A 148 -4.92 4.80 9.12
CA ASN A 148 -4.15 3.63 8.75
C ASN A 148 -3.88 3.58 7.23
N GLU A 149 -3.69 4.73 6.58
CA GLU A 149 -3.48 4.80 5.12
C GLU A 149 -2.31 3.91 4.64
N PRO A 150 -1.17 3.80 5.35
CA PRO A 150 -0.08 2.91 4.95
C PRO A 150 -0.48 1.44 4.81
N VAL A 151 -1.20 0.85 5.76
CA VAL A 151 -1.64 -0.54 5.64
C VAL A 151 -2.70 -0.72 4.56
N ARG A 152 -3.55 0.28 4.33
CA ARG A 152 -4.51 0.26 3.22
C ARG A 152 -3.80 0.23 1.86
N HIS A 153 -2.72 1.00 1.73
CA HIS A 153 -1.89 0.93 0.53
C HIS A 153 -1.20 -0.43 0.37
N LYS A 154 -0.67 -1.01 1.46
CA LYS A 154 -0.13 -2.37 1.43
C LYS A 154 -1.18 -3.43 1.06
N THR A 155 -2.43 -3.22 1.46
CA THR A 155 -3.55 -4.05 1.00
C THR A 155 -3.80 -3.90 -0.51
N LEU A 156 -3.70 -2.67 -1.05
CA LEU A 156 -3.78 -2.41 -2.48
C LEU A 156 -2.64 -3.12 -3.24
N ASP A 157 -1.42 -3.04 -2.73
CA ASP A 157 -0.26 -3.76 -3.28
C ASP A 157 -0.53 -5.27 -3.35
N LEU A 158 -1.00 -5.86 -2.25
CA LEU A 158 -1.31 -7.29 -2.19
C LEU A 158 -2.40 -7.70 -3.20
N ILE A 159 -3.44 -6.89 -3.36
CA ILE A 159 -4.49 -7.13 -4.37
C ILE A 159 -3.87 -7.12 -5.78
N GLY A 160 -3.01 -6.14 -6.07
CA GLY A 160 -2.33 -6.02 -7.34
C GLY A 160 -1.42 -7.21 -7.64
N ASP A 161 -0.61 -7.63 -6.66
CA ASP A 161 0.30 -8.76 -6.78
C ASP A 161 -0.47 -10.07 -6.99
N LEU A 162 -1.53 -10.32 -6.22
CA LEU A 162 -2.38 -11.49 -6.39
C LEU A 162 -3.13 -11.51 -7.73
N ALA A 163 -3.41 -10.35 -8.31
CA ALA A 163 -4.06 -10.27 -9.63
C ALA A 163 -3.17 -10.83 -10.76
N LEU A 164 -1.84 -10.93 -10.55
CA LEU A 164 -0.91 -11.56 -11.49
C LEU A 164 -1.18 -13.05 -11.69
N LEU A 165 -1.90 -13.70 -10.79
CA LEU A 165 -2.39 -15.08 -10.98
C LEU A 165 -3.34 -15.23 -12.17
N GLY A 166 -3.92 -14.11 -12.66
CA GLY A 166 -4.85 -14.11 -13.79
C GLY A 166 -6.26 -14.61 -13.49
N PHE A 167 -6.54 -15.01 -12.26
CA PHE A 167 -7.84 -15.51 -11.81
C PHE A 167 -8.29 -14.77 -10.54
N PRO A 168 -9.58 -14.43 -10.39
CA PRO A 168 -10.12 -14.02 -9.11
C PRO A 168 -9.96 -15.13 -8.08
N ILE A 169 -9.68 -14.76 -6.85
CA ILE A 169 -9.52 -15.68 -5.73
C ILE A 169 -10.82 -15.75 -4.95
N LYS A 170 -11.19 -16.94 -4.52
CA LYS A 170 -12.22 -17.20 -3.53
C LYS A 170 -11.54 -17.81 -2.31
N GLY A 171 -11.28 -16.98 -1.31
CA GLY A 171 -10.50 -17.32 -0.13
C GLY A 171 -10.24 -16.08 0.72
N HIS A 172 -9.76 -16.27 1.94
CA HIS A 172 -9.33 -15.20 2.84
C HIS A 172 -7.81 -15.21 2.97
N VAL A 173 -7.18 -14.13 2.56
CA VAL A 173 -5.73 -13.90 2.68
C VAL A 173 -5.47 -13.06 3.91
N THR A 174 -4.70 -13.57 4.85
CA THR A 174 -4.18 -12.84 6.00
C THR A 174 -2.69 -12.67 5.83
N ALA A 175 -2.20 -11.44 5.82
CA ALA A 175 -0.79 -11.13 5.62
C ALA A 175 -0.27 -10.23 6.75
N ALA A 176 0.89 -10.58 7.28
CA ALA A 176 1.60 -9.77 8.26
C ALA A 176 2.98 -9.41 7.73
N ARG A 177 3.31 -8.11 7.72
CA ARG A 177 4.60 -7.54 7.31
C ARG A 177 5.06 -7.94 5.90
N ALA A 178 4.12 -8.34 5.05
CA ALA A 178 4.36 -8.78 3.69
C ALA A 178 4.66 -7.59 2.74
N GLY A 179 5.23 -7.90 1.58
CA GLY A 179 5.52 -6.95 0.51
C GLY A 179 5.60 -7.67 -0.83
N HIS A 180 5.85 -6.94 -1.92
CA HIS A 180 5.82 -7.47 -3.29
C HIS A 180 6.56 -8.79 -3.47
N ALA A 181 7.78 -8.90 -2.92
CA ALA A 181 8.60 -10.12 -3.05
C ALA A 181 8.05 -11.36 -2.32
N SER A 182 7.12 -11.19 -1.39
CA SER A 182 6.49 -12.27 -0.64
C SER A 182 5.05 -12.53 -1.05
N ASN A 183 4.44 -11.59 -1.78
CA ASN A 183 3.06 -11.69 -2.24
C ASN A 183 2.92 -12.55 -3.51
N VAL A 184 4.05 -12.75 -4.24
CA VAL A 184 4.10 -13.44 -5.55
C VAL A 184 4.81 -14.79 -5.46
#